data_6bc68fe2cafde4711d3ccb383382e76b
#
_entry.id   6bc68fe2cafde4711d3ccb383382e76b
#
_cell.length_a   1.000
_cell.length_b   1.000
_cell.length_c   1.000
_cell.angle_alpha   90.00
_cell.angle_beta   90.00
_cell.angle_gamma   90.00
#
_symmetry.space_group_name_H-M   'P 1'
#
loop_
_entity.id
_entity.type
_entity.pdbx_description
1 polymer ?
#
loop_
_entity_poly.entity_id
_entity_poly.type
_entity_poly.pdbx_seq_one_letter_code
_entity_poly.pdbx_strand_id
1 'polypeptide(L)' 'MYNLFDDILEHSIVLADALKRNWSIEVLFLKNNHHVRYKYVVPVYIDNNKHIVSLERFDERIIDINIEDIIFCEVMT' A
#
# COMPACT_ATOMS: atom_id res chain seq x y z
N MET A 1 21.79 -7.97 5.64
CA MET A 1 21.41 -8.51 4.32
C MET A 1 20.00 -8.07 3.95
N TYR A 2 19.83 -7.53 2.77
CA TYR A 2 18.51 -7.10 2.28
C TYR A 2 17.67 -8.34 1.97
N ASN A 3 16.41 -8.33 2.44
CA ASN A 3 15.48 -9.43 2.21
C ASN A 3 14.13 -8.87 1.73
N LEU A 4 13.78 -9.12 0.48
CA LEU A 4 12.54 -8.66 -0.12
C LEU A 4 11.30 -9.15 0.64
N PHE A 5 11.36 -10.36 1.18
CA PHE A 5 10.27 -10.93 1.96
C PHE A 5 9.98 -10.10 3.21
N ASP A 6 11.02 -9.60 3.88
CA ASP A 6 10.87 -8.75 5.06
C ASP A 6 10.20 -7.43 4.69
N ASP A 7 10.52 -6.85 3.54
CA ASP A 7 9.88 -5.63 3.06
C ASP A 7 8.39 -5.84 2.80
N ILE A 8 8.03 -6.96 2.17
CA ILE A 8 6.62 -7.30 1.91
C ILE A 8 5.87 -7.43 3.23
N LEU A 9 6.47 -8.10 4.21
CA LEU A 9 5.86 -8.27 5.52
C LEU A 9 5.68 -6.93 6.24
N GLU A 10 6.69 -6.08 6.19
CA GLU A 10 6.65 -4.76 6.81
C GLU A 10 5.56 -3.89 6.19
N HIS A 11 5.49 -3.86 4.86
CA HIS A 11 4.44 -3.11 4.16
C HIS A 11 3.05 -3.67 4.50
N SER A 12 2.91 -4.98 4.60
CA SER A 12 1.64 -5.61 4.94
C SER A 12 1.16 -5.20 6.33
N ILE A 13 2.09 -5.06 7.29
CA ILE A 13 1.75 -4.63 8.65
C ILE A 13 1.24 -3.18 8.65
N VAL A 14 1.93 -2.28 7.95
CA VAL A 14 1.51 -0.89 7.85
C VAL A 14 0.13 -0.78 7.20
N LEU A 15 -0.09 -1.51 6.10
CA LEU A 15 -1.36 -1.51 5.39
C LEU A 15 -2.49 -2.06 6.25
N ALA A 16 -2.25 -3.14 6.98
CA ALA A 16 -3.25 -3.74 7.86
C ALA A 16 -3.65 -2.79 8.99
N ASP A 17 -2.68 -2.12 9.60
CA ASP A 17 -2.95 -1.14 10.64
C ASP A 17 -3.76 0.04 10.09
N ALA A 18 -3.39 0.56 8.94
CA ALA A 18 -4.10 1.68 8.33
C ALA A 18 -5.52 1.28 7.94
N LEU A 19 -5.71 0.06 7.44
CA LEU A 19 -7.04 -0.46 7.13
C LEU A 19 -7.92 -0.52 8.36
N LYS A 20 -7.38 -1.07 9.45
CA LYS A 20 -8.11 -1.25 10.69
C LYS A 20 -8.51 0.09 11.32
N ARG A 21 -7.66 1.09 11.21
CA ARG A 21 -7.85 2.40 11.85
C ARG A 21 -8.38 3.48 10.92
N ASN A 22 -8.59 3.16 9.65
CA ASN A 22 -8.98 4.13 8.62
C ASN A 22 -7.99 5.29 8.50
N TRP A 23 -6.71 4.98 8.60
CA TRP A 23 -5.66 5.98 8.47
C TRP A 23 -5.29 6.19 7.00
N SER A 24 -4.96 7.44 6.66
CA SER A 24 -4.38 7.77 5.36
C SER A 24 -2.91 7.38 5.33
N ILE A 25 -2.46 6.96 4.15
CA ILE A 25 -1.06 6.59 3.94
C ILE A 25 -0.49 7.29 2.72
N GLU A 26 0.83 7.33 2.67
CA GLU A 26 1.58 7.65 1.47
C GLU A 26 2.18 6.35 0.95
N VAL A 27 2.07 6.10 -0.35
CA VAL A 27 2.59 4.89 -0.97
C VAL A 27 3.34 5.26 -2.25
N LEU A 28 4.51 4.64 -2.42
CA LEU A 28 5.31 4.70 -3.64
C LEU A 28 5.43 3.29 -4.18
N PHE A 29 5.06 3.08 -5.43
CA PHE A 29 5.09 1.74 -6.02
C PHE A 29 5.48 1.81 -7.50
N LEU A 30 5.85 0.65 -8.05
CA LEU A 30 6.19 0.52 -9.45
C LEU A 30 4.96 0.10 -10.26
N LYS A 31 4.72 0.81 -11.36
CA LYS A 31 3.71 0.45 -12.33
C LYS A 31 4.29 0.63 -13.73
N ASN A 32 4.37 -0.46 -14.49
CA ASN A 32 4.94 -0.44 -15.85
C ASN A 32 6.33 0.19 -15.88
N ASN A 33 7.17 -0.15 -14.90
CA ASN A 33 8.53 0.38 -14.74
C ASN A 33 8.59 1.88 -14.42
N HIS A 34 7.46 2.47 -14.03
CA HIS A 34 7.41 3.86 -13.58
C HIS A 34 7.12 3.92 -12.08
N HIS A 35 7.76 4.87 -11.40
CA HIS A 35 7.46 5.14 -10.01
C HIS A 35 6.18 5.96 -9.93
N VAL A 36 5.22 5.48 -9.14
CA VAL A 36 3.96 6.19 -8.91
C VAL A 36 3.83 6.43 -7.42
N ARG A 37 3.52 7.66 -7.03
CA ARG A 37 3.34 8.04 -5.63
C ARG A 37 1.93 8.60 -5.43
N TYR A 38 1.25 8.05 -4.43
CA TYR A 38 -0.03 8.60 -3.97
C TYR A 38 0.09 9.00 -2.50
N LYS A 39 -0.51 10.14 -2.17
CA LYS A 39 -0.59 10.62 -0.79
C LYS A 39 -2.05 10.69 -0.35
N TYR A 40 -2.29 10.50 0.94
CA TYR A 40 -3.63 10.58 1.54
C TYR A 40 -4.60 9.58 0.91
N VAL A 41 -4.12 8.38 0.65
CA VAL A 41 -4.98 7.27 0.24
C VAL A 41 -5.26 6.39 1.45
N VAL A 42 -6.44 5.75 1.47
CA VAL A 42 -6.87 4.94 2.61
C VAL A 42 -7.05 3.50 2.16
N PRO A 43 -6.38 2.54 2.80
CA PRO A 43 -6.62 1.13 2.49
C PRO A 43 -8.06 0.75 2.85
N VAL A 44 -8.75 0.10 1.92
CA VAL A 44 -10.14 -0.33 2.12
C VAL A 44 -10.29 -1.84 2.05
N TYR A 45 -9.32 -2.55 1.48
CA TYR A 45 -9.37 -4.00 1.37
C TYR A 45 -7.97 -4.56 1.14
N ILE A 46 -7.68 -5.70 1.76
CA ILE A 46 -6.41 -6.42 1.54
C ILE A 46 -6.74 -7.87 1.22
N ASP A 47 -6.23 -8.35 0.08
CA ASP A 47 -6.31 -9.76 -0.30
C ASP A 47 -4.97 -10.42 0.00
N ASN A 48 -4.92 -11.17 1.10
CA ASN A 48 -3.68 -11.80 1.55
C ASN A 48 -3.25 -12.96 0.65
N ASN A 49 -4.18 -13.56 -0.09
CA ASN A 49 -3.84 -14.66 -0.99
C ASN A 49 -3.18 -14.17 -2.26
N LYS A 50 -3.63 -13.04 -2.78
CA LYS A 50 -3.10 -12.45 -4.01
C LYS A 50 -2.08 -11.36 -3.76
N HIS A 51 -1.86 -10.98 -2.50
CA HIS A 51 -0.98 -9.90 -2.10
C HIS A 51 -1.35 -8.58 -2.79
N ILE A 52 -2.64 -8.28 -2.79
CA ILE A 52 -3.18 -7.06 -3.39
C ILE A 52 -3.83 -6.21 -2.30
N VAL A 53 -3.60 -4.91 -2.36
CA VAL A 53 -4.29 -3.94 -1.51
C VAL A 53 -5.10 -3.00 -2.37
N SER A 54 -6.34 -2.72 -1.96
CA SER A 54 -7.20 -1.73 -2.60
C SER A 54 -7.14 -0.45 -1.77
N LEU A 55 -6.84 0.66 -2.45
CA LEU A 55 -6.68 1.97 -1.82
C LEU A 55 -7.73 2.92 -2.38
N GLU A 56 -8.39 3.66 -1.49
CA GLU A 56 -9.34 4.69 -1.90
C GLU A 56 -8.66 6.05 -1.93
N ARG A 57 -8.79 6.73 -3.05
CA ARG A 57 -8.27 8.08 -3.22
C ARG A 57 -9.29 9.10 -2.72
N PHE A 58 -8.86 10.34 -2.56
CA PHE A 58 -9.75 11.42 -2.09
C PHE A 58 -10.90 11.71 -3.08
N ASP A 59 -10.74 11.33 -4.35
CA ASP A 59 -11.78 11.47 -5.38
C ASP A 59 -12.72 10.27 -5.41
N GLU A 60 -12.67 9.41 -4.39
CA GLU A 60 -13.47 8.19 -4.23
C GLU A 60 -13.14 7.09 -5.22
N ARG A 61 -12.10 7.24 -6.03
CA ARG A 61 -11.62 6.17 -6.90
C ARG A 61 -10.84 5.15 -6.10
N ILE A 62 -11.03 3.88 -6.46
CA ILE A 62 -10.32 2.77 -5.83
C ILE A 62 -9.29 2.24 -6.81
N ILE A 63 -8.06 2.07 -6.31
CA ILE A 63 -6.97 1.50 -7.09
C ILE A 63 -6.47 0.25 -6.39
N ASP A 64 -6.13 -0.77 -7.18
CA ASP A 64 -5.57 -2.02 -6.67
C ASP A 64 -4.08 -2.04 -6.97
N ILE A 65 -3.28 -2.36 -5.96
CA ILE A 65 -1.82 -2.40 -6.07
C ILE A 65 -1.32 -3.73 -5.54
N ASN A 66 -0.36 -4.34 -6.25
CA ASN A 66 0.36 -5.49 -5.72
C ASN A 66 1.28 -5.02 -4.59
N ILE A 67 1.17 -5.65 -3.42
CA ILE A 67 2.02 -5.29 -2.29
C ILE A 67 3.49 -5.47 -2.64
N GLU A 68 3.80 -6.45 -3.49
CA GLU A 68 5.17 -6.71 -3.94
C GLU A 68 5.77 -5.56 -4.75
N ASP A 69 4.94 -4.73 -5.35
CA ASP A 69 5.39 -3.58 -6.14
C ASP A 69 5.64 -2.34 -5.28
N ILE A 70 5.26 -2.38 -4.01
CA ILE A 70 5.41 -1.23 -3.11
C ILE A 70 6.88 -1.07 -2.72
N ILE A 71 7.41 0.13 -2.93
CA ILE A 71 8.76 0.49 -2.53
C ILE A 71 8.75 1.14 -1.16
N PHE A 72 7.72 1.94 -0.90
CA PHE A 72 7.61 2.73 0.33
C PHE A 72 6.15 2.86 0.71
N CYS A 73 5.88 2.76 2.01
CA CYS A 73 4.52 2.88 2.53
C CYS A 73 4.60 3.40 3.96
N GLU A 74 3.91 4.51 4.24
CA GLU A 74 3.97 5.15 5.54
C GLU A 74 2.63 5.77 5.90
N VAL A 75 2.26 5.71 7.19
CA VAL A 75 1.07 6.36 7.68
C VAL A 75 1.29 7.87 7.71
N MET A 76 0.31 8.61 7.21
CA MET A 76 0.32 10.08 7.23
C MET A 76 -0.55 10.57 8.38
N THR A 77 0.08 11.15 9.36
CA THR A 77 -0.60 11.68 10.55
C THR A 77 -0.57 13.20 10.59
#